data_21d58fe4b32edf4f0382141166b6ed65
#
_entry.id   21d58fe4b32edf4f0382141166b6ed65
#
_cell.length_a   1.000
_cell.length_b   1.000
_cell.length_c   1.000
_cell.angle_alpha   90.00
_cell.angle_beta   90.00
_cell.angle_gamma   90.00
#
_symmetry.space_group_name_H-M   'P 1'
#
loop_
_entity.id
_entity.type
_entity.pdbx_description
1 polymer ?
#
loop_
_entity_poly.entity_id
_entity_poly.type
_entity_poly.pdbx_seq_one_letter_code
_entity_poly.pdbx_strand_id
1 'polypeptide(L)'
;MKNESDNPKSDGTPNPASISRRKRHPMRAVLSVVGAICLLAAATGAYFGFKAFKQFSGPAHTIIIPKGADEAAIRKILTDQLGDYGSEVAMFWSMRSGSPAKAVGRFTVQPGDRVWSVVNRLRAGAQTPVDVKFNQVRTLSELASKVSRDMAFGPDEFIAACHNVLSPMGYPEPMFPAAFIPDTYNFYYSTDPNEVVRRLVAHRDRFWNASRREKAKALGLSPEDVSIIASIVEEETNRKDEMPLVARLYINRLDKGMKLEADPTVKFAIGDFSIKRIKGSMLDVKSAYNTYRVEGLPPGPIRIPEASTIDAVLNAPQHDYIFMCASVDRPGYHDFTADYKEHQDNGRRYREWLDSHGIN
;
A
#
# COMPACT_ATOMS: atom_id res chain seq x y z
N MET A 1 103.04 -88.12 -14.49
CA MET A 1 104.14 -87.37 -13.89
C MET A 1 103.54 -86.06 -13.35
N LYS A 2 103.42 -86.00 -12.08
CA LYS A 2 103.89 -84.93 -11.18
C LYS A 2 103.39 -83.56 -11.55
N ASN A 3 102.92 -82.72 -10.74
CA ASN A 3 102.82 -82.49 -9.29
C ASN A 3 102.00 -81.24 -9.07
N GLU A 4 101.17 -81.29 -8.10
CA GLU A 4 101.25 -80.44 -6.88
C GLU A 4 101.00 -78.98 -7.10
N SER A 5 100.10 -78.43 -6.44
CA SER A 5 99.70 -77.94 -5.11
C SER A 5 99.59 -76.39 -5.26
N ASP A 6 98.79 -75.66 -4.73
CA ASP A 6 98.55 -75.34 -3.35
C ASP A 6 97.36 -74.40 -3.20
N ASN A 7 96.61 -74.61 -2.18
CA ASN A 7 95.67 -73.70 -1.60
C ASN A 7 96.40 -72.67 -0.69
N PRO A 8 95.96 -71.48 -0.51
CA PRO A 8 95.32 -71.19 0.74
C PRO A 8 94.24 -70.01 0.74
N LYS A 9 93.28 -70.34 1.54
CA LYS A 9 92.58 -69.47 2.52
C LYS A 9 92.08 -68.11 2.17
N SER A 10 90.75 -68.01 2.24
CA SER A 10 89.85 -67.18 3.14
C SER A 10 90.15 -65.69 3.18
N ASP A 11 89.12 -64.93 2.88
CA ASP A 11 88.55 -64.05 3.91
C ASP A 11 87.09 -63.60 3.49
N GLY A 12 86.19 -63.85 4.40
CA GLY A 12 84.83 -63.40 4.23
C GLY A 12 84.64 -61.91 4.54
N THR A 13 84.07 -61.27 3.64
CA THR A 13 83.38 -59.95 3.95
C THR A 13 81.97 -60.07 3.53
N PRO A 14 80.96 -59.69 4.40
CA PRO A 14 79.55 -59.78 4.10
C PRO A 14 79.12 -58.70 3.11
N ASN A 15 78.47 -59.11 2.06
CA ASN A 15 77.87 -58.28 1.04
C ASN A 15 76.81 -57.34 1.67
N PRO A 16 76.89 -55.99 1.55
CA PRO A 16 75.89 -55.12 2.08
C PRO A 16 74.56 -55.29 1.29
N ALA A 17 73.53 -55.64 2.04
CA ALA A 17 72.16 -55.77 1.54
C ALA A 17 71.79 -54.61 0.58
N SER A 18 71.43 -54.93 -0.63
CA SER A 18 70.83 -54.02 -1.60
C SER A 18 69.47 -53.48 -1.09
N ILE A 19 69.52 -52.30 -0.49
CA ILE A 19 68.31 -51.56 -0.19
C ILE A 19 67.69 -51.15 -1.52
N SER A 20 66.72 -51.90 -1.99
CA SER A 20 65.88 -51.55 -3.14
C SER A 20 65.14 -50.23 -2.81
N ARG A 21 65.66 -49.10 -3.21
CA ARG A 21 64.94 -47.84 -3.27
C ARG A 21 63.75 -47.99 -4.22
N ARG A 22 62.54 -48.31 -3.66
CA ARG A 22 61.26 -48.25 -4.38
C ARG A 22 61.16 -46.86 -5.02
N LYS A 23 61.40 -46.77 -6.33
CA LYS A 23 61.11 -45.55 -7.10
C LYS A 23 59.66 -45.26 -6.93
N ARG A 24 59.29 -44.29 -6.05
CA ARG A 24 57.94 -43.71 -5.94
C ARG A 24 57.63 -43.13 -7.29
N HIS A 25 56.71 -43.70 -8.04
CA HIS A 25 56.27 -43.18 -9.33
C HIS A 25 55.62 -41.80 -9.10
N PRO A 26 56.23 -40.70 -9.53
CA PRO A 26 55.70 -39.34 -9.28
C PRO A 26 54.28 -39.20 -9.82
N MET A 27 53.96 -39.90 -10.89
CA MET A 27 52.63 -39.92 -11.52
C MET A 27 51.50 -40.46 -10.60
N ARG A 28 51.78 -41.47 -9.73
CA ARG A 28 50.82 -41.96 -8.75
C ARG A 28 50.53 -40.96 -7.64
N ALA A 29 51.54 -40.20 -7.22
CA ALA A 29 51.36 -39.10 -6.25
C ALA A 29 50.53 -37.96 -6.85
N VAL A 30 50.78 -37.58 -8.11
CA VAL A 30 49.97 -36.55 -8.83
C VAL A 30 48.53 -37.01 -9.00
N LEU A 31 48.28 -38.24 -9.43
CA LEU A 31 46.91 -38.79 -9.57
C LEU A 31 46.15 -38.86 -8.22
N SER A 32 46.85 -39.16 -7.13
CA SER A 32 46.24 -39.15 -5.79
C SER A 32 45.89 -37.74 -5.33
N VAL A 33 46.70 -36.74 -5.61
CA VAL A 33 46.41 -35.32 -5.29
C VAL A 33 45.28 -34.81 -6.13
N VAL A 34 45.24 -35.08 -7.43
CA VAL A 34 44.12 -34.71 -8.31
C VAL A 34 42.82 -35.37 -7.85
N GLY A 35 42.88 -36.69 -7.52
CA GLY A 35 41.69 -37.39 -6.97
C GLY A 35 41.16 -36.81 -5.66
N ALA A 36 42.09 -36.43 -4.75
CA ALA A 36 41.71 -35.75 -3.50
C ALA A 36 41.06 -34.35 -3.75
N ILE A 37 41.61 -33.60 -4.69
CA ILE A 37 41.01 -32.28 -5.09
C ILE A 37 39.60 -32.49 -5.68
N CYS A 38 39.44 -33.47 -6.57
CA CYS A 38 38.14 -33.77 -7.17
C CYS A 38 37.08 -34.22 -6.10
N LEU A 39 37.52 -35.05 -5.15
CA LEU A 39 36.63 -35.48 -4.04
C LEU A 39 36.28 -34.31 -3.13
N LEU A 40 37.23 -33.43 -2.82
CA LEU A 40 36.96 -32.25 -2.02
C LEU A 40 36.03 -31.26 -2.76
N ALA A 41 36.23 -31.08 -4.06
CA ALA A 41 35.33 -30.27 -4.89
C ALA A 41 33.91 -30.86 -4.96
N ALA A 42 33.79 -32.19 -5.12
CA ALA A 42 32.51 -32.87 -5.13
C ALA A 42 31.80 -32.77 -3.76
N ALA A 43 32.51 -32.98 -2.65
CA ALA A 43 31.97 -32.84 -1.30
C ALA A 43 31.51 -31.40 -1.02
N THR A 44 32.33 -30.42 -1.44
CA THR A 44 31.98 -28.98 -1.32
C THR A 44 30.76 -28.66 -2.15
N GLY A 45 30.68 -29.11 -3.40
CA GLY A 45 29.53 -28.95 -4.26
C GLY A 45 28.24 -29.57 -3.69
N ALA A 46 28.32 -30.78 -3.13
CA ALA A 46 27.22 -31.46 -2.46
C ALA A 46 26.75 -30.70 -1.22
N TYR A 47 27.67 -30.20 -0.41
CA TYR A 47 27.37 -29.40 0.78
C TYR A 47 26.63 -28.10 0.42
N PHE A 48 27.13 -27.33 -0.55
CA PHE A 48 26.46 -26.10 -1.01
C PHE A 48 25.11 -26.43 -1.70
N GLY A 49 25.07 -27.51 -2.48
CA GLY A 49 23.81 -27.98 -3.07
C GLY A 49 22.76 -28.27 -2.01
N PHE A 50 23.13 -29.06 -0.98
CA PHE A 50 22.23 -29.37 0.14
C PHE A 50 21.69 -28.10 0.81
N LYS A 51 22.56 -27.12 1.10
CA LYS A 51 22.15 -25.84 1.69
C LYS A 51 21.27 -24.99 0.77
N ALA A 52 21.55 -24.94 -0.52
CA ALA A 52 20.75 -24.19 -1.49
C ALA A 52 19.33 -24.73 -1.65
N PHE A 53 19.14 -26.05 -1.47
CA PHE A 53 17.84 -26.70 -1.56
C PHE A 53 17.15 -26.91 -0.21
N LYS A 54 17.74 -26.48 0.90
CA LYS A 54 17.12 -26.49 2.21
C LYS A 54 15.81 -25.70 2.17
N GLN A 55 14.76 -26.29 2.74
CA GLN A 55 13.43 -25.70 2.77
C GLN A 55 13.19 -24.92 4.07
N PHE A 56 12.42 -23.85 3.97
CA PHE A 56 11.93 -23.11 5.13
C PHE A 56 10.87 -23.95 5.85
N SER A 57 11.07 -24.18 7.16
CA SER A 57 10.16 -24.99 7.98
C SER A 57 9.28 -24.17 8.93
N GLY A 58 9.51 -22.85 9.01
CA GLY A 58 8.72 -21.94 9.83
C GLY A 58 7.37 -21.60 9.19
N PRO A 59 6.48 -20.91 9.93
CA PRO A 59 5.26 -20.33 9.37
C PRO A 59 5.60 -19.27 8.32
N ALA A 60 4.63 -18.93 7.46
CA ALA A 60 4.81 -17.84 6.49
C ALA A 60 5.30 -16.59 7.19
N HIS A 61 6.41 -16.03 6.72
CA HIS A 61 7.07 -14.88 7.33
C HIS A 61 7.35 -13.78 6.30
N THR A 62 7.03 -12.53 6.65
CA THR A 62 7.26 -11.39 5.77
C THR A 62 8.49 -10.62 6.20
N ILE A 63 9.44 -10.48 5.29
CA ILE A 63 10.67 -9.70 5.46
C ILE A 63 10.47 -8.35 4.79
N ILE A 64 10.86 -7.29 5.47
CA ILE A 64 10.92 -5.93 4.91
C ILE A 64 12.39 -5.50 4.89
N ILE A 65 12.89 -5.20 3.69
CA ILE A 65 14.22 -4.63 3.46
C ILE A 65 14.02 -3.16 3.10
N PRO A 66 14.39 -2.22 4.01
CA PRO A 66 14.14 -0.81 3.83
C PRO A 66 15.04 -0.20 2.74
N LYS A 67 14.59 0.94 2.19
CA LYS A 67 15.39 1.73 1.24
C LYS A 67 16.70 2.19 1.92
N GLY A 68 17.81 2.06 1.21
CA GLY A 68 19.14 2.42 1.72
C GLY A 68 19.85 1.34 2.54
N ALA A 69 19.22 0.17 2.76
CA ALA A 69 19.91 -0.96 3.40
C ALA A 69 21.11 -1.41 2.57
N ASP A 70 22.26 -1.48 3.19
CA ASP A 70 23.48 -2.06 2.61
C ASP A 70 23.49 -3.60 2.75
N GLU A 71 24.53 -4.24 2.23
CA GLU A 71 24.68 -5.70 2.28
C GLU A 71 24.71 -6.22 3.73
N ALA A 72 25.37 -5.50 4.65
CA ALA A 72 25.46 -5.92 6.05
C ALA A 72 24.10 -5.85 6.76
N ALA A 73 23.35 -4.78 6.52
CA ALA A 73 21.99 -4.61 7.04
C ALA A 73 21.04 -5.70 6.49
N ILE A 74 21.10 -5.98 5.18
CA ILE A 74 20.30 -7.05 4.56
C ILE A 74 20.61 -8.41 5.17
N ARG A 75 21.90 -8.73 5.32
CA ARG A 75 22.35 -9.97 5.96
C ARG A 75 21.81 -10.07 7.38
N LYS A 76 21.91 -9.00 8.16
CA LYS A 76 21.39 -8.93 9.52
C LYS A 76 19.89 -9.15 9.57
N ILE A 77 19.11 -8.46 8.72
CA ILE A 77 17.64 -8.61 8.64
C ILE A 77 17.26 -10.07 8.35
N LEU A 78 17.92 -10.69 7.35
CA LEU A 78 17.63 -12.08 6.97
C LEU A 78 17.94 -13.05 8.12
N THR A 79 19.09 -12.88 8.78
CA THR A 79 19.51 -13.73 9.89
C THR A 79 18.62 -13.57 11.12
N ASP A 80 18.31 -12.32 11.52
CA ASP A 80 17.48 -12.04 12.69
C ASP A 80 16.05 -12.57 12.54
N GLN A 81 15.49 -12.48 11.33
CA GLN A 81 14.10 -12.85 11.09
C GLN A 81 13.87 -14.31 10.71
N LEU A 82 14.85 -14.97 10.10
CA LEU A 82 14.73 -16.34 9.60
C LEU A 82 15.76 -17.31 10.22
N GLY A 83 16.58 -16.86 11.17
CA GLY A 83 17.58 -17.69 11.85
C GLY A 83 18.59 -18.29 10.88
N ASP A 84 18.94 -19.56 11.08
CA ASP A 84 19.91 -20.30 10.25
C ASP A 84 19.52 -20.34 8.77
N TYR A 85 18.21 -20.46 8.47
CA TYR A 85 17.74 -20.41 7.10
C TYR A 85 18.05 -19.05 6.46
N GLY A 86 17.83 -17.96 7.18
CA GLY A 86 18.14 -16.60 6.74
C GLY A 86 19.62 -16.38 6.53
N SER A 87 20.48 -16.96 7.38
CA SER A 87 21.93 -16.91 7.22
C SER A 87 22.37 -17.59 5.91
N GLU A 88 21.75 -18.70 5.54
CA GLU A 88 22.01 -19.39 4.28
C GLU A 88 21.51 -18.58 3.07
N VAL A 89 20.33 -17.98 3.16
CA VAL A 89 19.83 -17.05 2.13
C VAL A 89 20.79 -15.88 1.94
N ALA A 90 21.24 -15.24 3.01
CA ALA A 90 22.17 -14.12 2.97
C ALA A 90 23.50 -14.52 2.33
N MET A 91 24.05 -15.67 2.70
CA MET A 91 25.29 -16.22 2.15
C MET A 91 25.19 -16.39 0.62
N PHE A 92 24.16 -17.10 0.13
CA PHE A 92 24.01 -17.34 -1.31
C PHE A 92 23.63 -16.07 -2.08
N TRP A 93 22.91 -15.16 -1.46
CA TRP A 93 22.59 -13.87 -2.06
C TRP A 93 23.85 -13.05 -2.30
N SER A 94 24.75 -12.95 -1.30
CA SER A 94 26.06 -12.27 -1.43
C SER A 94 26.97 -12.98 -2.44
N MET A 95 27.09 -14.31 -2.37
CA MET A 95 27.91 -15.10 -3.31
C MET A 95 27.49 -14.91 -4.78
N ARG A 96 26.24 -14.58 -5.04
CA ARG A 96 25.71 -14.34 -6.38
C ARG A 96 25.64 -12.86 -6.74
N SER A 97 26.43 -12.00 -6.09
CA SER A 97 26.47 -10.57 -6.32
C SER A 97 25.09 -9.93 -6.24
N GLY A 98 24.36 -10.21 -5.16
CA GLY A 98 23.06 -9.61 -4.89
C GLY A 98 23.19 -8.09 -4.81
N SER A 99 22.33 -7.37 -5.53
CA SER A 99 22.29 -5.92 -5.48
C SER A 99 21.41 -5.45 -4.32
N PRO A 100 21.94 -4.66 -3.37
CA PRO A 100 21.14 -4.09 -2.30
C PRO A 100 19.93 -3.29 -2.82
N ALA A 101 20.12 -2.51 -3.88
CA ALA A 101 19.03 -1.71 -4.48
C ALA A 101 17.87 -2.57 -5.00
N LYS A 102 18.14 -3.77 -5.53
CA LYS A 102 17.11 -4.70 -5.98
C LYS A 102 16.46 -5.48 -4.83
N ALA A 103 17.17 -5.67 -3.73
CA ALA A 103 16.67 -6.36 -2.57
C ALA A 103 15.74 -5.51 -1.69
N VAL A 104 15.67 -4.19 -1.94
CA VAL A 104 14.70 -3.31 -1.24
C VAL A 104 13.28 -3.78 -1.55
N GLY A 105 12.47 -4.00 -0.50
CA GLY A 105 11.11 -4.41 -0.70
C GLY A 105 10.53 -5.28 0.42
N ARG A 106 9.31 -5.74 0.19
CA ARG A 106 8.60 -6.69 1.03
C ARG A 106 8.61 -8.07 0.36
N PHE A 107 9.08 -9.08 1.08
CA PHE A 107 9.19 -10.44 0.57
C PHE A 107 8.57 -11.41 1.57
N THR A 108 7.66 -12.26 1.12
CA THR A 108 7.08 -13.30 1.96
C THR A 108 7.78 -14.63 1.70
N VAL A 109 8.31 -15.25 2.74
CA VAL A 109 8.88 -16.60 2.72
C VAL A 109 7.80 -17.56 3.22
N GLN A 110 7.46 -18.53 2.39
CA GLN A 110 6.45 -19.55 2.68
C GLN A 110 7.07 -20.84 3.21
N PRO A 111 6.35 -21.63 4.00
CA PRO A 111 6.77 -22.99 4.32
C PRO A 111 7.09 -23.79 3.05
N GLY A 112 8.23 -24.47 3.02
CA GLY A 112 8.69 -25.22 1.85
C GLY A 112 9.49 -24.39 0.83
N ASP A 113 9.57 -23.06 0.96
CA ASP A 113 10.44 -22.25 0.11
C ASP A 113 11.90 -22.68 0.24
N ARG A 114 12.55 -22.94 -0.89
CA ARG A 114 13.98 -23.27 -0.91
C ARG A 114 14.82 -22.02 -0.80
N VAL A 115 15.96 -22.10 -0.12
CA VAL A 115 16.96 -21.02 -0.03
C VAL A 115 17.21 -20.38 -1.40
N TRP A 116 17.43 -21.20 -2.42
CA TRP A 116 17.68 -20.77 -3.79
C TRP A 116 16.53 -19.95 -4.40
N SER A 117 15.27 -20.31 -4.08
CA SER A 117 14.09 -19.60 -4.55
C SER A 117 14.00 -18.20 -3.95
N VAL A 118 14.26 -18.08 -2.64
CA VAL A 118 14.26 -16.80 -1.92
C VAL A 118 15.39 -15.91 -2.42
N VAL A 119 16.60 -16.46 -2.61
CA VAL A 119 17.74 -15.74 -3.21
C VAL A 119 17.39 -15.16 -4.57
N ASN A 120 16.75 -15.95 -5.44
CA ASN A 120 16.36 -15.47 -6.76
C ASN A 120 15.29 -14.38 -6.69
N ARG A 121 14.30 -14.47 -5.77
CA ARG A 121 13.30 -13.40 -5.55
C ARG A 121 13.97 -12.10 -5.10
N LEU A 122 14.88 -12.15 -4.13
CA LEU A 122 15.63 -10.98 -3.66
C LEU A 122 16.48 -10.36 -4.77
N ARG A 123 17.17 -11.17 -5.57
CA ARG A 123 18.00 -10.70 -6.69
C ARG A 123 17.18 -10.09 -7.83
N ALA A 124 16.00 -10.63 -8.08
CA ALA A 124 15.09 -10.13 -9.10
C ALA A 124 14.27 -8.91 -8.64
N GLY A 125 14.26 -8.60 -7.33
CA GLY A 125 13.36 -7.60 -6.77
C GLY A 125 11.89 -8.02 -6.87
N ALA A 126 11.61 -9.34 -6.87
CA ALA A 126 10.27 -9.91 -6.98
C ALA A 126 9.55 -9.81 -5.63
N GLN A 127 9.07 -8.62 -5.31
CA GLN A 127 8.40 -8.28 -4.06
C GLN A 127 7.02 -8.92 -3.94
N THR A 128 6.59 -9.15 -2.71
CA THR A 128 5.20 -9.45 -2.39
C THR A 128 4.40 -8.15 -2.35
N PRO A 129 3.28 -8.03 -3.07
CA PRO A 129 2.47 -6.82 -3.06
C PRO A 129 1.93 -6.47 -1.68
N VAL A 130 1.66 -5.19 -1.47
CA VAL A 130 0.99 -4.61 -0.31
C VAL A 130 -0.40 -4.17 -0.74
N ASP A 131 -1.43 -4.54 0.02
CA ASP A 131 -2.79 -4.06 -0.17
C ASP A 131 -2.94 -2.72 0.55
N VAL A 132 -2.97 -1.64 -0.21
CA VAL A 132 -3.28 -0.30 0.29
C VAL A 132 -4.77 -0.08 0.15
N LYS A 133 -5.48 -0.08 1.29
CA LYS A 133 -6.92 0.13 1.34
C LYS A 133 -7.24 1.43 2.07
N PHE A 134 -8.07 2.25 1.48
CA PHE A 134 -8.64 3.39 2.17
C PHE A 134 -10.15 3.55 1.85
N ASN A 135 -10.88 3.96 2.84
CA ASN A 135 -12.29 4.34 2.82
C ASN A 135 -12.53 5.34 3.95
N GLN A 136 -13.65 6.03 3.95
CA GLN A 136 -14.06 6.97 4.99
C GLN A 136 -12.95 7.96 5.37
N VAL A 137 -12.36 8.61 4.36
CA VAL A 137 -11.26 9.58 4.51
C VAL A 137 -11.80 10.99 4.38
N ARG A 138 -11.55 11.84 5.37
CA ARG A 138 -11.97 13.25 5.36
C ARG A 138 -10.89 14.22 4.92
N THR A 139 -9.64 13.95 5.25
CA THR A 139 -8.55 14.88 4.98
C THR A 139 -7.44 14.24 4.15
N LEU A 140 -6.66 15.07 3.44
CA LEU A 140 -5.47 14.60 2.72
C LEU A 140 -4.45 13.97 3.68
N SER A 141 -4.30 14.51 4.89
CA SER A 141 -3.40 13.95 5.91
C SER A 141 -3.85 12.55 6.36
N GLU A 142 -5.16 12.34 6.52
CA GLU A 142 -5.70 11.02 6.83
C GLU A 142 -5.47 10.02 5.69
N LEU A 143 -5.67 10.46 4.44
CA LEU A 143 -5.33 9.64 3.26
C LEU A 143 -3.85 9.27 3.26
N ALA A 144 -2.98 10.26 3.44
CA ALA A 144 -1.54 10.09 3.46
C ALA A 144 -1.13 9.04 4.51
N SER A 145 -1.69 9.13 5.72
CA SER A 145 -1.43 8.16 6.79
C SER A 145 -1.89 6.74 6.45
N LYS A 146 -3.05 6.60 5.78
CA LYS A 146 -3.56 5.28 5.36
C LYS A 146 -2.74 4.69 4.21
N VAL A 147 -2.37 5.50 3.22
CA VAL A 147 -1.62 5.05 2.05
C VAL A 147 -0.18 4.68 2.39
N SER A 148 0.49 5.46 3.25
CA SER A 148 1.90 5.25 3.58
C SER A 148 2.15 4.16 4.63
N ARG A 149 1.13 3.66 5.30
CA ARG A 149 1.24 2.73 6.45
C ARG A 149 2.19 1.56 6.23
N ASP A 150 2.10 0.93 5.07
CA ASP A 150 2.85 -0.27 4.72
C ASP A 150 3.76 -0.04 3.50
N MET A 151 4.16 1.22 3.26
CA MET A 151 5.00 1.64 2.14
C MET A 151 6.38 2.09 2.64
N ALA A 152 7.34 2.23 1.72
CA ALA A 152 8.70 2.69 2.02
C ALA A 152 8.80 4.22 2.18
N PHE A 153 7.71 4.93 2.18
CA PHE A 153 7.64 6.38 2.32
C PHE A 153 6.63 6.76 3.42
N GLY A 154 6.79 7.95 3.99
CA GLY A 154 5.91 8.49 5.01
C GLY A 154 4.76 9.34 4.47
N PRO A 155 3.86 9.81 5.38
CA PRO A 155 2.72 10.67 5.00
C PRO A 155 3.14 11.95 4.28
N ASP A 156 4.22 12.60 4.74
CA ASP A 156 4.69 13.87 4.16
C ASP A 156 5.19 13.70 2.73
N GLU A 157 5.87 12.58 2.44
CA GLU A 157 6.31 12.25 1.09
C GLU A 157 5.12 11.98 0.15
N PHE A 158 4.03 11.37 0.66
CA PHE A 158 2.81 11.19 -0.11
C PHE A 158 2.12 12.52 -0.39
N ILE A 159 2.03 13.44 0.60
CA ILE A 159 1.47 14.77 0.41
C ILE A 159 2.28 15.56 -0.63
N ALA A 160 3.62 15.54 -0.52
CA ALA A 160 4.49 16.15 -1.52
C ALA A 160 4.26 15.55 -2.93
N ALA A 161 4.06 14.24 -3.03
CA ALA A 161 3.75 13.57 -4.28
C ALA A 161 2.38 14.01 -4.85
N CYS A 162 1.38 14.25 -3.99
CA CYS A 162 0.10 14.82 -4.44
C CYS A 162 0.31 16.19 -5.10
N HIS A 163 1.08 17.08 -4.47
CA HIS A 163 1.41 18.38 -5.09
C HIS A 163 2.18 18.21 -6.40
N ASN A 164 3.19 17.33 -6.44
CA ASN A 164 4.01 17.09 -7.64
C ASN A 164 3.21 16.54 -8.82
N VAL A 165 2.17 15.77 -8.58
CA VAL A 165 1.38 15.09 -9.62
C VAL A 165 0.11 15.86 -9.94
N LEU A 166 -0.67 16.28 -8.93
CA LEU A 166 -2.00 16.85 -9.15
C LEU A 166 -1.97 18.31 -9.55
N SER A 167 -1.04 19.13 -8.99
CA SER A 167 -0.99 20.57 -9.35
C SER A 167 -0.68 20.78 -10.82
N PRO A 168 0.29 20.08 -11.46
CA PRO A 168 0.49 20.16 -12.91
C PRO A 168 -0.69 19.66 -13.75
N MET A 169 -1.56 18.80 -13.18
CA MET A 169 -2.81 18.34 -13.83
C MET A 169 -3.94 19.37 -13.71
N GLY A 170 -3.72 20.49 -13.03
CA GLY A 170 -4.71 21.56 -12.86
C GLY A 170 -5.60 21.43 -11.62
N TYR A 171 -5.31 20.48 -10.71
CA TYR A 171 -6.03 20.41 -9.43
C TYR A 171 -5.46 21.44 -8.45
N PRO A 172 -6.26 22.39 -7.95
CA PRO A 172 -5.88 23.16 -6.76
C PRO A 172 -5.92 22.25 -5.52
N GLU A 173 -5.13 22.57 -4.50
CA GLU A 173 -5.00 21.72 -3.31
C GLU A 173 -6.35 21.34 -2.66
N PRO A 174 -7.33 22.26 -2.48
CA PRO A 174 -8.63 21.89 -1.95
C PRO A 174 -9.38 20.81 -2.75
N MET A 175 -9.03 20.67 -4.04
CA MET A 175 -9.64 19.68 -4.95
C MET A 175 -8.90 18.34 -4.99
N PHE A 176 -7.76 18.18 -4.32
CA PHE A 176 -7.02 16.90 -4.31
C PHE A 176 -7.86 15.70 -3.90
N PRO A 177 -8.80 15.78 -2.92
CA PRO A 177 -9.67 14.66 -2.59
C PRO A 177 -10.52 14.13 -3.76
N ALA A 178 -10.90 14.98 -4.72
CA ALA A 178 -11.65 14.57 -5.91
C ALA A 178 -10.84 13.74 -6.91
N ALA A 179 -9.50 13.70 -6.76
CA ALA A 179 -8.61 12.91 -7.60
C ALA A 179 -8.54 11.42 -7.19
N PHE A 180 -9.22 11.03 -6.11
CA PHE A 180 -9.13 9.70 -5.53
C PHE A 180 -10.50 9.03 -5.41
N ILE A 181 -10.50 7.70 -5.54
CA ILE A 181 -11.69 6.86 -5.30
C ILE A 181 -11.31 5.84 -4.23
N PRO A 182 -12.10 5.67 -3.15
CA PRO A 182 -11.89 4.63 -2.16
C PRO A 182 -11.93 3.24 -2.79
N ASP A 183 -10.86 2.46 -2.59
CA ASP A 183 -10.74 1.08 -3.09
C ASP A 183 -9.57 0.37 -2.37
N THR A 184 -9.29 -0.85 -2.79
CA THR A 184 -8.08 -1.61 -2.45
C THR A 184 -7.12 -1.62 -3.63
N TYR A 185 -5.92 -1.10 -3.42
CA TYR A 185 -4.88 -0.97 -4.43
C TYR A 185 -3.69 -1.86 -4.09
N ASN A 186 -3.11 -2.53 -5.09
CA ASN A 186 -1.90 -3.33 -4.90
C ASN A 186 -0.68 -2.53 -5.34
N PHE A 187 0.26 -2.34 -4.43
CA PHE A 187 1.55 -1.71 -4.68
C PHE A 187 2.69 -2.59 -4.20
N TYR A 188 3.89 -2.37 -4.71
CA TYR A 188 5.08 -2.87 -4.06
C TYR A 188 5.52 -1.90 -2.97
N TYR A 189 6.05 -2.42 -1.87
CA TYR A 189 6.53 -1.64 -0.74
C TYR A 189 7.43 -0.46 -1.16
N SER A 190 8.32 -0.68 -2.14
CA SER A 190 9.27 0.31 -2.64
C SER A 190 8.74 1.20 -3.77
N THR A 191 7.45 1.14 -4.11
CA THR A 191 6.87 1.99 -5.16
C THR A 191 7.07 3.46 -4.81
N ASP A 192 7.52 4.25 -5.79
CA ASP A 192 7.70 5.70 -5.65
C ASP A 192 6.37 6.40 -5.33
N PRO A 193 6.32 7.35 -4.37
CA PRO A 193 5.07 8.01 -3.99
C PRO A 193 4.38 8.75 -5.14
N ASN A 194 5.12 9.35 -6.09
CA ASN A 194 4.50 9.98 -7.26
C ASN A 194 3.85 8.94 -8.18
N GLU A 195 4.45 7.74 -8.29
CA GLU A 195 3.85 6.64 -9.04
C GLU A 195 2.60 6.12 -8.36
N VAL A 196 2.58 6.05 -7.02
CA VAL A 196 1.37 5.70 -6.26
C VAL A 196 0.25 6.70 -6.59
N VAL A 197 0.51 8.01 -6.49
CA VAL A 197 -0.49 9.03 -6.82
C VAL A 197 -0.97 8.91 -8.27
N ARG A 198 -0.07 8.75 -9.25
CA ARG A 198 -0.47 8.56 -10.67
C ARG A 198 -1.39 7.36 -10.86
N ARG A 199 -1.13 6.25 -10.19
CA ARG A 199 -1.96 5.04 -10.30
C ARG A 199 -3.32 5.21 -9.63
N LEU A 200 -3.39 5.94 -8.51
CA LEU A 200 -4.67 6.30 -7.87
C LEU A 200 -5.51 7.19 -8.80
N VAL A 201 -4.89 8.21 -9.42
CA VAL A 201 -5.55 9.07 -10.41
C VAL A 201 -6.00 8.28 -11.64
N ALA A 202 -5.16 7.42 -12.17
CA ALA A 202 -5.53 6.57 -13.30
C ALA A 202 -6.71 5.63 -12.99
N HIS A 203 -6.85 5.19 -11.72
CA HIS A 203 -8.04 4.46 -11.27
C HIS A 203 -9.28 5.34 -11.29
N ARG A 204 -9.19 6.55 -10.76
CA ARG A 204 -10.25 7.57 -10.81
C ARG A 204 -10.67 7.86 -12.26
N ASP A 205 -9.73 8.00 -13.18
CA ASP A 205 -10.04 8.30 -14.59
C ASP A 205 -10.77 7.15 -15.28
N ARG A 206 -10.46 5.90 -14.94
CA ARG A 206 -11.22 4.73 -15.40
C ARG A 206 -12.61 4.65 -14.78
N PHE A 207 -12.76 5.04 -13.52
CA PHE A 207 -14.06 5.13 -12.85
C PHE A 207 -14.97 6.14 -13.59
N TRP A 208 -14.44 7.31 -13.96
CA TRP A 208 -15.13 8.34 -14.73
C TRP A 208 -15.20 7.98 -16.22
N ASN A 209 -15.87 6.88 -16.53
CA ASN A 209 -16.11 6.43 -17.91
C ASN A 209 -17.08 7.37 -18.67
N ALA A 210 -17.28 7.12 -19.96
CA ALA A 210 -18.14 7.95 -20.81
C ALA A 210 -19.56 8.11 -20.24
N SER A 211 -20.18 7.03 -19.76
CA SER A 211 -21.54 7.06 -19.22
C SER A 211 -21.65 7.96 -17.98
N ARG A 212 -20.69 7.90 -17.02
CA ARG A 212 -20.68 8.78 -15.84
C ARG A 212 -20.49 10.23 -16.21
N ARG A 213 -19.58 10.50 -17.17
CA ARG A 213 -19.34 11.88 -17.66
C ARG A 213 -20.57 12.46 -18.37
N GLU A 214 -21.29 11.67 -19.15
CA GLU A 214 -22.56 12.09 -19.78
C GLU A 214 -23.63 12.41 -18.74
N LYS A 215 -23.77 11.57 -17.70
CA LYS A 215 -24.72 11.82 -16.60
C LYS A 215 -24.37 13.12 -15.85
N ALA A 216 -23.09 13.35 -15.54
CA ALA A 216 -22.66 14.58 -14.90
C ALA A 216 -22.98 15.79 -15.78
N LYS A 217 -22.69 15.74 -17.07
CA LYS A 217 -23.01 16.77 -18.05
C LYS A 217 -24.51 17.04 -18.13
N ALA A 218 -25.36 15.99 -18.09
CA ALA A 218 -26.81 16.13 -18.09
C ALA A 218 -27.36 16.84 -16.84
N LEU A 219 -26.60 16.78 -15.72
CA LEU A 219 -26.87 17.53 -14.49
C LEU A 219 -26.25 18.94 -14.49
N GLY A 220 -25.53 19.34 -15.55
CA GLY A 220 -24.81 20.61 -15.61
C GLY A 220 -23.54 20.66 -14.76
N LEU A 221 -23.00 19.50 -14.36
CA LEU A 221 -21.91 19.35 -13.39
C LEU A 221 -20.65 18.78 -14.05
N SER A 222 -19.48 19.20 -13.57
CA SER A 222 -18.22 18.51 -13.82
C SER A 222 -18.06 17.28 -12.91
N PRO A 223 -17.16 16.34 -13.24
CA PRO A 223 -16.80 15.25 -12.33
C PRO A 223 -16.36 15.72 -10.94
N GLU A 224 -15.70 16.86 -10.86
CA GLU A 224 -15.23 17.49 -9.64
C GLU A 224 -16.41 18.01 -8.82
N ASP A 225 -17.39 18.70 -9.46
CA ASP A 225 -18.61 19.16 -8.80
C ASP A 225 -19.42 18.01 -8.22
N VAL A 226 -19.57 16.93 -8.98
CA VAL A 226 -20.22 15.70 -8.50
C VAL A 226 -19.49 15.13 -7.28
N SER A 227 -18.15 15.15 -7.27
CA SER A 227 -17.36 14.67 -6.12
C SER A 227 -17.58 15.57 -4.88
N ILE A 228 -17.71 16.88 -5.06
CA ILE A 228 -18.02 17.81 -3.97
C ILE A 228 -19.41 17.50 -3.41
N ILE A 229 -20.44 17.44 -4.27
CA ILE A 229 -21.80 17.13 -3.84
C ILE A 229 -21.87 15.77 -3.15
N ALA A 230 -21.24 14.74 -3.72
CA ALA A 230 -21.18 13.41 -3.13
C ALA A 230 -20.55 13.41 -1.73
N SER A 231 -19.51 14.22 -1.52
CA SER A 231 -18.85 14.36 -0.21
C SER A 231 -19.76 14.97 0.85
N ILE A 232 -20.64 15.89 0.45
CA ILE A 232 -21.64 16.51 1.34
C ILE A 232 -22.75 15.50 1.63
N VAL A 233 -23.31 14.88 0.60
CA VAL A 233 -24.38 13.87 0.72
C VAL A 233 -23.98 12.73 1.65
N GLU A 234 -22.73 12.27 1.57
CA GLU A 234 -22.23 11.16 2.40
C GLU A 234 -22.06 11.54 3.87
N GLU A 235 -21.92 12.82 4.19
CA GLU A 235 -21.88 13.31 5.58
C GLU A 235 -23.29 13.70 6.10
N GLU A 236 -24.30 13.87 5.23
CA GLU A 236 -25.67 14.14 5.62
C GLU A 236 -26.41 12.88 6.00
N THR A 237 -26.27 11.79 5.25
CA THR A 237 -27.04 10.57 5.49
C THR A 237 -26.21 9.31 5.26
N ASN A 238 -26.42 8.31 6.12
CA ASN A 238 -25.91 6.96 5.93
C ASN A 238 -26.90 6.06 5.15
N ARG A 239 -28.10 6.60 4.81
CA ARG A 239 -29.16 5.87 4.12
C ARG A 239 -28.93 5.91 2.61
N LYS A 240 -28.46 4.79 2.05
CA LYS A 240 -28.13 4.70 0.62
C LYS A 240 -29.31 4.97 -0.31
N ASP A 241 -30.53 4.63 0.12
CA ASP A 241 -31.77 4.88 -0.60
C ASP A 241 -32.19 6.36 -0.56
N GLU A 242 -31.72 7.12 0.42
CA GLU A 242 -31.98 8.55 0.55
C GLU A 242 -30.93 9.43 -0.15
N MET A 243 -29.69 8.94 -0.29
CA MET A 243 -28.58 9.71 -0.91
C MET A 243 -28.95 10.35 -2.26
N PRO A 244 -29.67 9.68 -3.20
CA PRO A 244 -30.06 10.30 -4.47
C PRO A 244 -31.04 11.47 -4.28
N LEU A 245 -31.93 11.42 -3.29
CA LEU A 245 -32.87 12.51 -2.97
C LEU A 245 -32.15 13.72 -2.39
N VAL A 246 -31.24 13.48 -1.43
CA VAL A 246 -30.39 14.54 -0.86
C VAL A 246 -29.51 15.17 -1.93
N ALA A 247 -28.94 14.38 -2.83
CA ALA A 247 -28.16 14.88 -3.96
C ALA A 247 -28.99 15.81 -4.86
N ARG A 248 -30.18 15.40 -5.25
CA ARG A 248 -31.06 16.23 -6.09
C ARG A 248 -31.46 17.51 -5.39
N LEU A 249 -31.72 17.47 -4.08
CA LEU A 249 -32.00 18.69 -3.30
C LEU A 249 -30.87 19.70 -3.42
N TYR A 250 -29.61 19.30 -3.25
CA TYR A 250 -28.46 20.20 -3.38
C TYR A 250 -28.31 20.72 -4.81
N ILE A 251 -28.53 19.88 -5.83
CA ILE A 251 -28.52 20.31 -7.23
C ILE A 251 -29.62 21.36 -7.46
N ASN A 252 -30.85 21.15 -6.95
CA ASN A 252 -31.95 22.13 -7.07
C ASN A 252 -31.62 23.46 -6.41
N ARG A 253 -30.92 23.44 -5.26
CA ARG A 253 -30.46 24.67 -4.61
C ARG A 253 -29.43 25.41 -5.46
N LEU A 254 -28.47 24.69 -6.05
CA LEU A 254 -27.49 25.27 -6.99
C LEU A 254 -28.18 25.88 -8.21
N ASP A 255 -29.11 25.16 -8.84
CA ASP A 255 -29.87 25.63 -10.02
C ASP A 255 -30.66 26.92 -9.72
N LYS A 256 -31.07 27.12 -8.46
CA LYS A 256 -31.81 28.31 -7.99
C LYS A 256 -30.90 29.41 -7.43
N GLY A 257 -29.58 29.25 -7.45
CA GLY A 257 -28.64 30.22 -6.85
C GLY A 257 -28.76 30.29 -5.32
N MET A 258 -29.30 29.28 -4.67
CA MET A 258 -29.42 29.21 -3.22
C MET A 258 -28.12 28.72 -2.58
N LYS A 259 -27.82 29.21 -1.39
CA LYS A 259 -26.75 28.64 -0.56
C LYS A 259 -27.07 27.20 -0.21
N LEU A 260 -26.07 26.31 -0.10
CA LEU A 260 -26.34 24.90 0.22
C LEU A 260 -26.77 24.71 1.67
N GLU A 261 -26.24 25.51 2.61
CA GLU A 261 -26.59 25.47 4.05
C GLU A 261 -26.42 24.06 4.65
N ALA A 262 -25.33 23.38 4.27
CA ALA A 262 -25.03 22.03 4.68
C ALA A 262 -24.18 22.05 5.96
N ASP A 263 -24.72 21.55 7.07
CA ASP A 263 -24.02 21.46 8.37
C ASP A 263 -22.64 20.77 8.29
N PRO A 264 -22.45 19.67 7.52
CA PRO A 264 -21.15 19.02 7.38
C PRO A 264 -20.05 19.94 6.86
N THR A 265 -20.37 20.89 6.01
CA THR A 265 -19.39 21.84 5.48
C THR A 265 -18.87 22.81 6.56
N VAL A 266 -19.73 23.15 7.52
CA VAL A 266 -19.35 23.96 8.69
C VAL A 266 -18.45 23.17 9.65
N LYS A 267 -18.78 21.91 9.90
CA LYS A 267 -17.92 20.99 10.70
C LYS A 267 -16.54 20.88 10.08
N PHE A 268 -16.47 20.71 8.77
CA PHE A 268 -15.21 20.66 8.02
C PHE A 268 -14.44 22.00 8.12
N ALA A 269 -15.13 23.12 7.99
CA ALA A 269 -14.53 24.46 8.10
C ALA A 269 -13.94 24.73 9.49
N ILE A 270 -14.56 24.20 10.55
CA ILE A 270 -14.06 24.28 11.93
C ILE A 270 -12.92 23.29 12.17
N GLY A 271 -12.89 22.16 11.45
CA GLY A 271 -11.93 21.08 11.65
C GLY A 271 -12.27 20.16 12.82
N ASP A 272 -13.47 20.24 13.37
CA ASP A 272 -13.94 19.39 14.47
C ASP A 272 -15.14 18.52 14.03
N PHE A 273 -14.86 17.26 13.76
CA PHE A 273 -15.84 16.27 13.32
C PHE A 273 -16.61 15.61 14.48
N SER A 274 -16.27 15.93 15.72
CA SER A 274 -16.98 15.44 16.92
C SER A 274 -18.26 16.25 17.22
N ILE A 275 -18.42 17.42 16.59
CA ILE A 275 -19.61 18.28 16.73
C ILE A 275 -20.84 17.52 16.27
N LYS A 276 -21.77 17.30 17.19
CA LYS A 276 -23.05 16.63 16.87
C LYS A 276 -24.07 17.58 16.26
N ARG A 277 -24.10 18.84 16.70
CA ARG A 277 -25.06 19.85 16.26
C ARG A 277 -24.38 21.20 16.03
N ILE A 278 -24.59 21.78 14.88
CA ILE A 278 -24.14 23.15 14.58
C ILE A 278 -25.08 24.12 15.27
N LYS A 279 -24.54 25.12 15.99
CA LYS A 279 -25.30 26.11 16.76
C LYS A 279 -24.67 27.50 16.64
N GLY A 280 -25.52 28.53 16.55
CA GLY A 280 -25.19 29.92 16.77
C GLY A 280 -23.91 30.40 16.08
N SER A 281 -22.90 30.82 16.85
CA SER A 281 -21.64 31.35 16.32
C SER A 281 -20.81 30.41 15.46
N MET A 282 -21.07 29.11 15.48
CA MET A 282 -20.43 28.15 14.57
C MET A 282 -20.77 28.43 13.10
N LEU A 283 -21.99 28.94 12.84
CA LEU A 283 -22.41 29.34 11.50
C LEU A 283 -21.67 30.59 10.98
N ASP A 284 -20.98 31.31 11.87
CA ASP A 284 -20.24 32.53 11.54
C ASP A 284 -18.78 32.27 11.14
N VAL A 285 -18.32 30.99 11.14
CA VAL A 285 -16.96 30.67 10.76
C VAL A 285 -16.63 31.23 9.36
N LYS A 286 -15.55 32.01 9.29
CA LYS A 286 -15.08 32.61 8.04
C LYS A 286 -14.23 31.60 7.26
N SER A 287 -14.89 30.84 6.38
CA SER A 287 -14.24 29.85 5.53
C SER A 287 -14.97 29.77 4.20
N ALA A 288 -14.24 29.52 3.13
CA ALA A 288 -14.81 29.23 1.82
C ALA A 288 -15.60 27.90 1.79
N TYR A 289 -15.41 27.05 2.80
CA TYR A 289 -16.21 25.82 2.99
C TYR A 289 -17.55 26.07 3.71
N ASN A 290 -17.77 27.23 4.33
CA ASN A 290 -19.02 27.50 5.03
C ASN A 290 -20.15 27.84 4.06
N THR A 291 -20.94 26.87 3.69
CA THR A 291 -22.04 26.99 2.73
C THR A 291 -23.27 27.72 3.26
N TYR A 292 -23.28 28.18 4.52
CA TYR A 292 -24.22 29.17 5.04
C TYR A 292 -23.85 30.60 4.65
N ARG A 293 -22.57 30.83 4.31
CA ARG A 293 -22.05 32.17 4.02
C ARG A 293 -21.69 32.36 2.54
N VAL A 294 -21.28 31.28 1.88
CA VAL A 294 -20.89 31.33 0.46
C VAL A 294 -21.96 30.71 -0.42
N GLU A 295 -22.09 31.22 -1.64
CA GLU A 295 -22.96 30.67 -2.68
C GLU A 295 -22.22 29.65 -3.51
N GLY A 296 -22.96 28.69 -4.08
CA GLY A 296 -22.39 27.62 -4.89
C GLY A 296 -21.70 26.53 -4.11
N LEU A 297 -20.82 25.78 -4.79
CA LEU A 297 -20.06 24.69 -4.20
C LEU A 297 -18.86 25.21 -3.40
N PRO A 298 -18.45 24.53 -2.33
CA PRO A 298 -17.19 24.82 -1.66
C PRO A 298 -16.00 24.51 -2.57
N PRO A 299 -14.77 25.00 -2.24
CA PRO A 299 -13.60 24.90 -3.13
C PRO A 299 -13.10 23.47 -3.37
N GLY A 300 -13.64 22.49 -2.67
CA GLY A 300 -13.31 21.08 -2.83
C GLY A 300 -14.17 20.16 -1.95
N PRO A 301 -14.06 18.84 -2.13
CA PRO A 301 -14.77 17.89 -1.31
C PRO A 301 -14.40 17.97 0.17
N ILE A 302 -15.36 17.75 1.07
CA ILE A 302 -15.15 17.67 2.53
C ILE A 302 -14.75 16.28 3.02
N ARG A 303 -14.72 15.31 2.10
CA ARG A 303 -14.17 13.97 2.26
C ARG A 303 -13.93 13.36 0.88
N ILE A 304 -13.22 12.25 0.81
CA ILE A 304 -13.15 11.42 -0.40
C ILE A 304 -14.42 10.58 -0.45
N PRO A 305 -15.35 10.86 -1.38
CA PRO A 305 -16.64 10.14 -1.41
C PRO A 305 -16.49 8.73 -1.94
N GLU A 306 -17.32 7.82 -1.44
CA GLU A 306 -17.40 6.46 -1.96
C GLU A 306 -17.95 6.45 -3.40
N ALA A 307 -17.50 5.48 -4.20
CA ALA A 307 -17.95 5.30 -5.59
C ALA A 307 -19.50 5.20 -5.68
N SER A 308 -20.13 4.54 -4.71
CA SER A 308 -21.57 4.40 -4.64
C SER A 308 -22.31 5.72 -4.38
N THR A 309 -21.71 6.65 -3.64
CA THR A 309 -22.27 7.96 -3.40
C THR A 309 -22.15 8.86 -4.62
N ILE A 310 -21.02 8.78 -5.35
CA ILE A 310 -20.90 9.44 -6.65
C ILE A 310 -21.98 8.93 -7.63
N ASP A 311 -22.18 7.62 -7.69
CA ASP A 311 -23.24 7.03 -8.53
C ASP A 311 -24.64 7.44 -8.06
N ALA A 312 -24.88 7.66 -6.76
CA ALA A 312 -26.14 8.18 -6.25
C ALA A 312 -26.41 9.62 -6.74
N VAL A 313 -25.39 10.49 -6.74
CA VAL A 313 -25.51 11.85 -7.31
C VAL A 313 -25.83 11.80 -8.81
N LEU A 314 -25.10 10.96 -9.55
CA LEU A 314 -25.28 10.82 -11.01
C LEU A 314 -26.66 10.21 -11.41
N ASN A 315 -27.33 9.54 -10.49
CA ASN A 315 -28.66 8.95 -10.69
C ASN A 315 -29.74 9.64 -9.86
N ALA A 316 -29.49 10.89 -9.41
CA ALA A 316 -30.42 11.64 -8.61
C ALA A 316 -31.76 11.83 -9.37
N PRO A 317 -32.92 11.41 -8.80
CA PRO A 317 -34.23 11.52 -9.45
C PRO A 317 -34.69 12.97 -9.52
N GLN A 318 -35.50 13.29 -10.50
CA GLN A 318 -36.14 14.63 -10.59
C GLN A 318 -37.16 14.82 -9.48
N HIS A 319 -37.05 15.91 -8.75
CA HIS A 319 -38.02 16.43 -7.79
C HIS A 319 -37.73 17.93 -7.52
N ASP A 320 -38.65 18.62 -6.87
CA ASP A 320 -38.53 20.08 -6.64
C ASP A 320 -38.11 20.44 -5.21
N TYR A 321 -37.81 19.46 -4.36
CA TYR A 321 -37.42 19.70 -2.97
C TYR A 321 -36.13 20.56 -2.88
N ILE A 322 -36.17 21.54 -1.98
CA ILE A 322 -35.05 22.44 -1.66
C ILE A 322 -34.80 22.54 -0.16
N PHE A 323 -35.65 21.92 0.65
CA PHE A 323 -35.52 21.83 2.10
C PHE A 323 -35.60 20.39 2.56
N MET A 324 -34.84 20.08 3.60
CA MET A 324 -34.90 18.82 4.34
C MET A 324 -34.72 19.06 5.82
N CYS A 325 -35.23 18.17 6.64
CA CYS A 325 -35.02 18.19 8.07
C CYS A 325 -35.13 16.74 8.59
N ALA A 326 -34.48 16.41 9.68
CA ALA A 326 -34.56 15.08 10.25
C ALA A 326 -36.02 14.70 10.56
N SER A 327 -36.43 13.50 10.12
CA SER A 327 -37.81 13.03 10.25
C SER A 327 -38.06 12.49 11.65
N VAL A 328 -39.19 12.93 12.26
CA VAL A 328 -39.67 12.36 13.51
C VAL A 328 -40.31 11.00 13.28
N ASP A 329 -41.00 10.85 12.16
CA ASP A 329 -41.77 9.64 11.84
C ASP A 329 -40.90 8.50 11.32
N ARG A 330 -39.72 8.83 10.77
CA ARG A 330 -38.74 7.86 10.23
C ARG A 330 -37.35 8.14 10.77
N PRO A 331 -37.03 7.68 11.98
CA PRO A 331 -35.73 7.96 12.58
C PRO A 331 -34.50 7.59 11.69
N GLY A 332 -33.60 8.53 11.51
CA GLY A 332 -32.44 8.40 10.64
C GLY A 332 -32.68 8.66 9.16
N TYR A 333 -33.88 9.18 8.81
CA TYR A 333 -34.24 9.72 7.50
C TYR A 333 -34.58 11.21 7.61
N HIS A 334 -34.80 11.85 6.46
CA HIS A 334 -35.25 13.23 6.36
C HIS A 334 -36.67 13.33 5.79
N ASP A 335 -37.39 14.40 6.18
CA ASP A 335 -38.59 14.87 5.52
C ASP A 335 -38.17 15.96 4.53
N PHE A 336 -38.58 15.79 3.27
CA PHE A 336 -38.22 16.68 2.15
C PHE A 336 -39.41 17.50 1.74
N THR A 337 -39.18 18.78 1.42
CA THR A 337 -40.24 19.65 0.91
C THR A 337 -39.68 20.76 0.00
N ALA A 338 -40.54 21.31 -0.87
CA ALA A 338 -40.28 22.52 -1.61
C ALA A 338 -40.84 23.77 -0.91
N ASP A 339 -41.74 23.59 0.07
CA ASP A 339 -42.42 24.66 0.76
C ASP A 339 -41.70 25.07 2.05
N TYR A 340 -41.43 26.36 2.19
CA TYR A 340 -40.71 26.88 3.36
C TYR A 340 -41.50 26.78 4.66
N LYS A 341 -42.88 26.97 4.60
CA LYS A 341 -43.72 26.84 5.77
C LYS A 341 -43.75 25.42 6.30
N GLU A 342 -43.89 24.45 5.38
CA GLU A 342 -43.83 23.02 5.74
C GLU A 342 -42.48 22.66 6.35
N HIS A 343 -41.34 23.20 5.79
CA HIS A 343 -40.04 23.02 6.38
C HIS A 343 -39.95 23.59 7.81
N GLN A 344 -40.50 24.77 8.05
CA GLN A 344 -40.55 25.35 9.41
C GLN A 344 -41.34 24.47 10.37
N ASP A 345 -42.51 23.96 9.93
CA ASP A 345 -43.35 23.06 10.72
C ASP A 345 -42.64 21.75 11.02
N ASN A 346 -41.98 21.13 10.04
CA ASN A 346 -41.16 19.92 10.25
C ASN A 346 -40.00 20.17 11.24
N GLY A 347 -39.30 21.30 11.11
CA GLY A 347 -38.25 21.72 12.02
C GLY A 347 -38.73 21.98 13.45
N ARG A 348 -39.95 22.53 13.60
CA ARG A 348 -40.58 22.71 14.91
C ARG A 348 -40.93 21.35 15.54
N ARG A 349 -41.58 20.44 14.82
CA ARG A 349 -41.91 19.07 15.26
C ARG A 349 -40.66 18.32 15.70
N TYR A 350 -39.58 18.44 14.95
CA TYR A 350 -38.30 17.77 15.29
C TYR A 350 -37.70 18.32 16.57
N ARG A 351 -37.69 19.65 16.78
CA ARG A 351 -37.19 20.26 18.03
C ARG A 351 -38.04 19.82 19.26
N GLU A 352 -39.38 19.87 19.14
CA GLU A 352 -40.30 19.40 20.18
C GLU A 352 -40.05 17.92 20.52
N TRP A 353 -39.79 17.11 19.52
CA TRP A 353 -39.43 15.70 19.70
C TRP A 353 -38.08 15.53 20.44
N LEU A 354 -37.04 16.28 20.07
CA LEU A 354 -35.76 16.28 20.77
C LEU A 354 -35.91 16.67 22.25
N ASP A 355 -36.67 17.75 22.51
CA ASP A 355 -36.90 18.27 23.86
C ASP A 355 -37.66 17.24 24.73
N SER A 356 -38.66 16.55 24.16
CA SER A 356 -39.41 15.50 24.84
C SER A 356 -38.57 14.25 25.18
N HIS A 357 -37.49 14.03 24.46
CA HIS A 357 -36.55 12.90 24.68
C HIS A 357 -35.27 13.31 25.43
N GLY A 358 -35.16 14.56 25.90
CA GLY A 358 -34.01 15.05 26.66
C GLY A 358 -32.72 15.11 25.84
N ILE A 359 -32.80 15.25 24.52
CA ILE A 359 -31.68 15.32 23.59
C ILE A 359 -31.37 16.81 23.33
N ASN A 360 -30.32 17.34 23.97
CA ASN A 360 -29.89 18.76 23.91
C ASN A 360 -28.76 19.01 22.93
#